data_a9923cb8a3c2c8c0482ba836fc2865ed
#
_entry.id   a9923cb8a3c2c8c0482ba836fc2865ed
#
_cell.length_a   1.000
_cell.length_b   1.000
_cell.length_c   1.000
_cell.angle_alpha   90.00
_cell.angle_beta   90.00
_cell.angle_gamma   90.00
#
_symmetry.space_group_name_H-M   'P 1'
#
loop_
_entity.id
_entity.type
_entity.pdbx_description
1 polymer ?
#
loop_
_entity_poly.entity_id
_entity_poly.type
_entity_poly.pdbx_seq_one_letter_code
_entity_poly.pdbx_strand_id
1 'polypeptide(L)'
;DNEELLQILNTLFSPFYQVILAGNGEEGLRKANEEKPDLIVSDVMMPLMSGMEMCMKIKNNIELCHIPVVLLTALDSIEYNIEGFQQGADDYISKPFHAKVLLMRCNNLIRNRLLLKSRLTKQVDFDVQLLATTSLDQQLLNRIAEIVDLRMGEPDFDVNALARELNMGRSSFFIKVKNLTGMTPSEFIQNRRINRAATLLQERSDLLVNEISDRLGFASTIYFSRCFKAKFGVSPAQFRKKEQ
;
A
#
# COMPACT_ATOMS: atom_id res chain seq x y z
N ASP A 1 -6.69 9.08 25.89
CA ASP A 1 -6.51 9.69 27.20
C ASP A 1 -7.42 9.11 28.28
N ASN A 2 -8.49 8.45 27.89
CA ASN A 2 -9.44 7.80 28.79
C ASN A 2 -9.04 6.33 28.94
N GLU A 3 -8.53 5.95 30.12
CA GLU A 3 -8.12 4.57 30.42
C GLU A 3 -9.25 3.56 30.24
N GLU A 4 -10.49 3.94 30.57
CA GLU A 4 -11.66 3.10 30.39
C GLU A 4 -11.93 2.83 28.90
N LEU A 5 -11.85 3.87 28.06
CA LEU A 5 -11.98 3.73 26.60
C LEU A 5 -10.87 2.85 26.03
N LEU A 6 -9.62 3.02 26.47
CA LEU A 6 -8.49 2.19 26.04
C LEU A 6 -8.71 0.71 26.42
N GLN A 7 -9.22 0.44 27.63
CA GLN A 7 -9.53 -0.94 28.04
C GLN A 7 -10.67 -1.55 27.22
N ILE A 8 -11.73 -0.77 26.94
CA ILE A 8 -12.84 -1.21 26.08
C ILE A 8 -12.32 -1.54 24.68
N LEU A 9 -11.54 -0.66 24.08
CA LEU A 9 -10.96 -0.89 22.74
C LEU A 9 -9.99 -2.09 22.73
N ASN A 10 -9.15 -2.20 23.76
CA ASN A 10 -8.27 -3.37 23.88
C ASN A 10 -9.05 -4.69 23.95
N THR A 11 -10.07 -4.75 24.81
CA THR A 11 -10.93 -5.93 24.95
C THR A 11 -11.67 -6.26 23.66
N LEU A 12 -12.09 -5.24 22.89
CA LEU A 12 -12.79 -5.41 21.62
C LEU A 12 -11.89 -5.97 20.52
N PHE A 13 -10.65 -5.46 20.42
CA PHE A 13 -9.76 -5.76 19.29
C PHE A 13 -8.79 -6.91 19.55
N SER A 14 -8.33 -7.13 20.79
CA SER A 14 -7.32 -8.15 21.11
C SER A 14 -7.67 -9.60 20.72
N PRO A 15 -8.95 -10.02 20.65
CA PRO A 15 -9.27 -11.36 20.14
C PRO A 15 -8.96 -11.58 18.65
N PHE A 16 -8.81 -10.49 17.88
CA PHE A 16 -8.68 -10.52 16.41
C PHE A 16 -7.37 -9.91 15.92
N TYR A 17 -6.72 -9.06 16.72
CA TYR A 17 -5.57 -8.23 16.32
C TYR A 17 -4.51 -8.16 17.42
N GLN A 18 -3.26 -7.93 17.02
CA GLN A 18 -2.24 -7.47 17.94
C GLN A 18 -2.50 -5.96 18.20
N VAL A 19 -2.86 -5.62 19.44
CA VAL A 19 -3.21 -4.26 19.83
C VAL A 19 -2.01 -3.55 20.46
N ILE A 20 -1.74 -2.34 19.99
CA ILE A 20 -0.74 -1.43 20.54
C ILE A 20 -1.48 -0.22 21.10
N LEU A 21 -1.36 0.03 22.40
CA LEU A 21 -2.04 1.12 23.08
C LEU A 21 -1.14 2.35 23.18
N ALA A 22 -1.76 3.54 23.09
CA ALA A 22 -1.12 4.84 23.31
C ALA A 22 -2.05 5.75 24.11
N GLY A 23 -1.50 6.46 25.08
CA GLY A 23 -2.26 7.32 26.01
C GLY A 23 -2.55 8.73 25.46
N ASN A 24 -1.89 9.16 24.39
CA ASN A 24 -2.06 10.47 23.74
C ASN A 24 -1.55 10.45 22.31
N GLY A 25 -1.77 11.54 21.56
CA GLY A 25 -1.39 11.61 20.15
C GLY A 25 0.12 11.60 19.88
N GLU A 26 0.95 12.14 20.80
CA GLU A 26 2.41 12.12 20.64
C GLU A 26 2.96 10.69 20.75
N GLU A 27 2.53 9.97 21.78
CA GLU A 27 2.86 8.57 21.97
C GLU A 27 2.34 7.72 20.79
N GLY A 28 1.11 7.98 20.34
CA GLY A 28 0.49 7.34 19.19
C GLY A 28 1.31 7.52 17.91
N LEU A 29 1.75 8.75 17.64
CA LEU A 29 2.59 9.06 16.48
C LEU A 29 3.97 8.36 16.57
N ARG A 30 4.58 8.36 17.75
CA ARG A 30 5.86 7.66 17.98
C ARG A 30 5.72 6.17 17.71
N LYS A 31 4.71 5.52 18.32
CA LYS A 31 4.43 4.08 18.12
C LYS A 31 4.07 3.76 16.68
N ALA A 32 3.31 4.64 15.99
CA ALA A 32 3.01 4.46 14.57
C ALA A 32 4.28 4.46 13.70
N ASN A 33 5.28 5.28 14.05
CA ASN A 33 6.58 5.29 13.37
C ASN A 33 7.40 4.02 13.63
N GLU A 34 7.39 3.50 14.84
CA GLU A 34 8.16 2.34 15.26
C GLU A 34 7.54 1.04 14.74
N GLU A 35 6.24 0.86 14.93
CA GLU A 35 5.54 -0.42 14.72
C GLU A 35 4.85 -0.54 13.35
N LYS A 36 4.62 0.60 12.65
CA LYS A 36 3.95 0.65 11.33
C LYS A 36 2.64 -0.18 11.29
N PRO A 37 1.64 0.14 12.12
CA PRO A 37 0.43 -0.66 12.24
C PRO A 37 -0.40 -0.68 10.95
N ASP A 38 -1.27 -1.68 10.81
CA ASP A 38 -2.19 -1.81 9.66
C ASP A 38 -3.39 -0.85 9.72
N LEU A 39 -3.72 -0.33 10.93
CA LEU A 39 -4.82 0.60 11.16
C LEU A 39 -4.60 1.33 12.50
N ILE A 40 -5.05 2.57 12.57
CA ILE A 40 -5.06 3.38 13.80
C ILE A 40 -6.50 3.75 14.13
N VAL A 41 -6.89 3.56 15.40
CA VAL A 41 -8.14 4.09 15.97
C VAL A 41 -7.75 5.10 17.05
N SER A 42 -8.24 6.31 16.95
CA SER A 42 -7.89 7.40 17.88
C SER A 42 -9.09 8.21 18.29
N ASP A 43 -9.10 8.65 19.53
CA ASP A 43 -9.98 9.74 19.95
C ASP A 43 -9.55 11.04 19.27
N VAL A 44 -10.50 11.90 18.94
CA VAL A 44 -10.24 13.26 18.46
C VAL A 44 -9.67 14.12 19.57
N MET A 45 -10.26 14.07 20.75
CA MET A 45 -9.90 14.92 21.90
C MET A 45 -8.91 14.17 22.80
N MET A 46 -7.65 14.52 22.73
CA MET A 46 -6.58 13.97 23.58
C MET A 46 -5.66 15.07 24.07
N PRO A 47 -5.04 14.91 25.27
CA PRO A 47 -4.04 15.85 25.76
C PRO A 47 -2.76 15.81 24.93
N LEU A 48 -1.95 16.86 25.01
CA LEU A 48 -0.66 17.06 24.33
C LEU A 48 -0.80 17.21 22.81
N MET A 49 -1.36 16.22 22.13
CA MET A 49 -1.63 16.22 20.70
C MET A 49 -3.00 15.58 20.45
N SER A 50 -3.87 16.29 19.77
CA SER A 50 -5.20 15.77 19.38
C SER A 50 -5.09 14.65 18.35
N GLY A 51 -6.13 13.79 18.26
CA GLY A 51 -6.21 12.77 17.24
C GLY A 51 -6.22 13.34 15.82
N MET A 52 -6.77 14.54 15.65
CA MET A 52 -6.76 15.26 14.37
C MET A 52 -5.35 15.69 13.96
N GLU A 53 -4.60 16.30 14.88
CA GLU A 53 -3.20 16.68 14.64
C GLU A 53 -2.31 15.48 14.37
N MET A 54 -2.50 14.39 15.12
CA MET A 54 -1.82 13.13 14.89
C MET A 54 -2.15 12.58 13.49
N CYS A 55 -3.43 12.57 13.10
CA CYS A 55 -3.88 12.15 11.78
C CYS A 55 -3.20 12.96 10.67
N MET A 56 -3.20 14.29 10.76
CA MET A 56 -2.51 15.16 9.81
C MET A 56 -1.02 14.82 9.69
N LYS A 57 -0.32 14.64 10.81
CA LYS A 57 1.10 14.29 10.80
C LYS A 57 1.34 12.92 10.16
N ILE A 58 0.47 11.94 10.40
CA ILE A 58 0.51 10.62 9.76
C ILE A 58 0.27 10.75 8.25
N LYS A 59 -0.76 11.47 7.83
CA LYS A 59 -1.14 11.61 6.41
C LYS A 59 -0.16 12.44 5.59
N ASN A 60 0.59 13.33 6.22
CA ASN A 60 1.67 14.11 5.60
C ASN A 60 3.05 13.43 5.67
N ASN A 61 3.17 12.28 6.32
CA ASN A 61 4.41 11.52 6.38
C ASN A 61 4.41 10.41 5.32
N ILE A 62 5.36 10.47 4.38
CA ILE A 62 5.44 9.51 3.26
C ILE A 62 5.57 8.05 3.72
N GLU A 63 6.13 7.79 4.91
CA GLU A 63 6.25 6.44 5.44
C GLU A 63 4.96 5.92 6.09
N LEU A 64 4.07 6.83 6.57
CA LEU A 64 2.89 6.49 7.36
C LEU A 64 1.57 6.77 6.64
N CYS A 65 1.55 7.64 5.63
CA CYS A 65 0.32 8.16 5.03
C CYS A 65 -0.62 7.07 4.49
N HIS A 66 -0.08 5.89 4.17
CA HIS A 66 -0.86 4.74 3.75
C HIS A 66 -1.66 4.08 4.90
N ILE A 67 -1.34 4.35 6.16
CA ILE A 67 -2.02 3.73 7.31
C ILE A 67 -3.42 4.36 7.47
N PRO A 68 -4.51 3.56 7.47
CA PRO A 68 -5.84 4.10 7.72
C PRO A 68 -5.96 4.58 9.15
N VAL A 69 -6.61 5.74 9.31
CA VAL A 69 -6.91 6.36 10.60
C VAL A 69 -8.41 6.49 10.74
N VAL A 70 -8.97 5.89 11.79
CA VAL A 70 -10.36 6.04 12.22
C VAL A 70 -10.41 6.95 13.43
N LEU A 71 -11.16 8.04 13.35
CA LEU A 71 -11.31 8.99 14.43
C LEU A 71 -12.64 8.79 15.18
N LEU A 72 -12.56 8.73 16.51
CA LEU A 72 -13.72 8.68 17.40
C LEU A 72 -14.05 10.11 17.84
N THR A 73 -15.27 10.59 17.59
CA THR A 73 -15.67 11.97 17.82
C THR A 73 -16.94 12.07 18.66
N ALA A 74 -17.12 13.16 19.40
CA ALA A 74 -18.38 13.46 20.07
C ALA A 74 -19.45 13.92 19.06
N LEU A 75 -20.73 13.65 19.36
CA LEU A 75 -21.86 13.81 18.43
C LEU A 75 -22.11 15.25 17.94
N ASP A 76 -21.67 16.27 18.69
CA ASP A 76 -22.04 17.66 18.46
C ASP A 76 -21.17 18.43 17.45
N SER A 77 -20.29 17.74 16.76
CA SER A 77 -19.30 18.39 15.91
C SER A 77 -19.42 18.05 14.41
N ILE A 78 -20.58 18.33 13.80
CA ILE A 78 -20.74 18.25 12.34
C ILE A 78 -19.69 19.15 11.62
N GLU A 79 -19.40 20.32 12.21
CA GLU A 79 -18.36 21.23 11.70
C GLU A 79 -16.96 20.61 11.78
N TYR A 80 -16.62 19.91 12.86
CA TYR A 80 -15.36 19.16 12.98
C TYR A 80 -15.28 17.96 12.02
N ASN A 81 -16.41 17.35 11.66
CA ASN A 81 -16.43 16.29 10.67
C ASN A 81 -16.02 16.78 9.28
N ILE A 82 -16.44 17.97 8.86
CA ILE A 82 -16.11 18.54 7.55
C ILE A 82 -14.61 18.92 7.50
N GLU A 83 -14.11 19.60 8.51
CA GLU A 83 -12.67 19.93 8.63
C GLU A 83 -11.81 18.65 8.73
N GLY A 84 -12.27 17.67 9.48
CA GLY A 84 -11.57 16.42 9.67
C GLY A 84 -11.48 15.57 8.38
N PHE A 85 -12.54 15.49 7.57
CA PHE A 85 -12.47 14.85 6.25
C PHE A 85 -11.48 15.56 5.31
N GLN A 86 -11.34 16.89 5.43
CA GLN A 86 -10.33 17.65 4.71
C GLN A 86 -8.89 17.33 5.18
N GLN A 87 -8.73 16.81 6.41
CA GLN A 87 -7.43 16.43 6.99
C GLN A 87 -7.03 14.98 6.72
N GLY A 88 -7.85 14.23 5.97
CA GLY A 88 -7.49 12.95 5.38
C GLY A 88 -7.70 11.70 6.24
N ALA A 89 -8.52 11.75 7.32
CA ALA A 89 -8.92 10.55 8.02
C ALA A 89 -9.76 9.64 7.12
N ASP A 90 -9.60 8.31 7.27
CA ASP A 90 -10.27 7.32 6.41
C ASP A 90 -11.70 7.03 6.88
N ASP A 91 -12.01 7.22 8.16
CA ASP A 91 -13.38 7.11 8.70
C ASP A 91 -13.54 7.89 10.02
N TYR A 92 -14.80 8.23 10.32
CA TYR A 92 -15.23 8.90 11.54
C TYR A 92 -16.35 8.13 12.20
N ILE A 93 -16.28 7.96 13.52
CA ILE A 93 -17.30 7.27 14.30
C ILE A 93 -17.68 8.13 15.49
N SER A 94 -18.97 8.52 15.54
CA SER A 94 -19.49 9.30 16.66
C SER A 94 -19.64 8.47 17.94
N LYS A 95 -19.32 9.07 19.07
CA LYS A 95 -19.58 8.55 20.40
C LYS A 95 -21.00 8.98 20.85
N PRO A 96 -21.79 8.09 21.50
CA PRO A 96 -21.50 6.70 21.82
C PRO A 96 -21.62 5.79 20.59
N PHE A 97 -20.71 4.82 20.45
CA PHE A 97 -20.68 3.89 19.32
C PHE A 97 -20.98 2.44 19.76
N HIS A 98 -21.52 1.67 18.82
CA HIS A 98 -21.66 0.24 19.01
C HIS A 98 -20.34 -0.47 18.67
N ALA A 99 -19.81 -1.27 19.60
CA ALA A 99 -18.54 -2.00 19.44
C ALA A 99 -18.48 -2.83 18.13
N LYS A 100 -19.58 -3.52 17.77
CA LYS A 100 -19.67 -4.28 16.52
C LYS A 100 -19.54 -3.40 15.28
N VAL A 101 -20.10 -2.19 15.29
CA VAL A 101 -20.02 -1.25 14.15
C VAL A 101 -18.59 -0.76 13.97
N LEU A 102 -17.92 -0.38 15.07
CA LEU A 102 -16.50 0.00 15.02
C LEU A 102 -15.64 -1.12 14.45
N LEU A 103 -15.78 -2.35 14.98
CA LEU A 103 -15.02 -3.51 14.51
C LEU A 103 -15.29 -3.80 13.02
N MET A 104 -16.55 -3.75 12.57
CA MET A 104 -16.90 -3.98 11.16
C MET A 104 -16.28 -2.92 10.22
N ARG A 105 -16.27 -1.65 10.61
CA ARG A 105 -15.67 -0.56 9.82
C ARG A 105 -14.16 -0.73 9.71
N CYS A 106 -13.48 -1.02 10.82
CA CYS A 106 -12.04 -1.31 10.83
C CYS A 106 -11.70 -2.54 9.96
N ASN A 107 -12.47 -3.62 10.08
CA ASN A 107 -12.32 -4.82 9.25
C ASN A 107 -12.49 -4.51 7.75
N ASN A 108 -13.47 -3.68 7.39
CA ASN A 108 -13.70 -3.30 6.00
C ASN A 108 -12.54 -2.50 5.41
N LEU A 109 -11.98 -1.55 6.16
CA LEU A 109 -10.81 -0.79 5.73
C LEU A 109 -9.60 -1.70 5.47
N ILE A 110 -9.29 -2.61 6.39
CA ILE A 110 -8.19 -3.58 6.24
C ILE A 110 -8.46 -4.52 5.06
N ARG A 111 -9.67 -5.11 4.98
CA ARG A 111 -10.05 -6.06 3.94
C ARG A 111 -10.00 -5.45 2.54
N ASN A 112 -10.52 -4.24 2.36
CA ASN A 112 -10.50 -3.57 1.07
C ASN A 112 -9.07 -3.37 0.56
N ARG A 113 -8.14 -3.02 1.43
CA ARG A 113 -6.72 -2.91 1.09
C ARG A 113 -6.11 -4.25 0.67
N LEU A 114 -6.39 -5.31 1.42
CA LEU A 114 -5.90 -6.66 1.08
C LEU A 114 -6.44 -7.13 -0.28
N LEU A 115 -7.71 -6.84 -0.59
CA LEU A 115 -8.31 -7.16 -1.88
C LEU A 115 -7.64 -6.39 -3.03
N LEU A 116 -7.38 -5.10 -2.89
CA LEU A 116 -6.67 -4.30 -3.89
C LEU A 116 -5.25 -4.83 -4.13
N LYS A 117 -4.50 -5.11 -3.07
CA LYS A 117 -3.15 -5.71 -3.16
C LYS A 117 -3.19 -7.07 -3.90
N SER A 118 -4.19 -7.90 -3.64
CA SER A 118 -4.32 -9.20 -4.32
C SER A 118 -4.63 -9.08 -5.81
N ARG A 119 -5.31 -8.02 -6.25
CA ARG A 119 -5.59 -7.76 -7.66
C ARG A 119 -4.33 -7.38 -8.44
N LEU A 120 -3.44 -6.59 -7.84
CA LEU A 120 -2.17 -6.21 -8.46
C LEU A 120 -1.33 -7.42 -8.89
N THR A 121 -1.35 -8.51 -8.11
CA THR A 121 -0.60 -9.73 -8.43
C THR A 121 -1.19 -10.52 -9.59
N LYS A 122 -2.51 -10.43 -9.80
CA LYS A 122 -3.26 -11.29 -10.73
C LYS A 122 -3.57 -10.63 -12.07
N GLN A 123 -3.75 -9.33 -12.12
CA GLN A 123 -4.17 -8.61 -13.33
C GLN A 123 -2.98 -7.99 -14.06
N VAL A 124 -2.98 -8.05 -15.40
CA VAL A 124 -1.94 -7.44 -16.26
C VAL A 124 -2.07 -5.93 -16.24
N ASP A 125 -3.30 -5.42 -16.44
CA ASP A 125 -3.60 -4.00 -16.60
C ASP A 125 -4.14 -3.37 -15.31
N PHE A 126 -3.68 -3.86 -14.13
CA PHE A 126 -4.10 -3.28 -12.88
C PHE A 126 -3.50 -1.87 -12.69
N ASP A 127 -4.37 -0.89 -12.54
CA ASP A 127 -3.95 0.47 -12.23
C ASP A 127 -3.39 0.55 -10.79
N VAL A 128 -2.07 0.75 -10.70
CA VAL A 128 -1.35 0.84 -9.42
C VAL A 128 -1.85 2.01 -8.57
N GLN A 129 -2.45 3.04 -9.19
CA GLN A 129 -2.98 4.20 -8.49
C GLN A 129 -4.15 3.84 -7.56
N LEU A 130 -4.88 2.76 -7.86
CA LEU A 130 -5.96 2.27 -7.01
C LEU A 130 -5.49 1.77 -5.63
N LEU A 131 -4.18 1.56 -5.44
CA LEU A 131 -3.58 1.22 -4.16
C LEU A 131 -3.32 2.45 -3.28
N ALA A 132 -3.30 3.63 -3.89
CA ALA A 132 -3.05 4.88 -3.18
C ALA A 132 -4.24 5.26 -2.30
N THR A 133 -3.95 5.66 -1.08
CA THR A 133 -4.97 6.17 -0.14
C THR A 133 -4.81 7.66 0.12
N THR A 134 -3.68 8.21 -0.27
CA THR A 134 -3.35 9.64 -0.17
C THR A 134 -2.73 10.12 -1.48
N SER A 135 -2.74 11.44 -1.68
CA SER A 135 -2.05 12.06 -2.82
C SER A 135 -0.54 11.78 -2.83
N LEU A 136 0.10 11.66 -1.66
CA LEU A 136 1.51 11.29 -1.52
C LEU A 136 1.76 9.85 -1.99
N ASP A 137 0.88 8.90 -1.62
CA ASP A 137 0.97 7.52 -2.09
C ASP A 137 0.81 7.45 -3.61
N GLN A 138 -0.14 8.22 -4.16
CA GLN A 138 -0.38 8.28 -5.60
C GLN A 138 0.84 8.81 -6.35
N GLN A 139 1.41 9.92 -5.89
CA GLN A 139 2.63 10.49 -6.48
C GLN A 139 3.80 9.51 -6.41
N LEU A 140 4.00 8.85 -5.26
CA LEU A 140 5.07 7.86 -5.10
C LEU A 140 4.88 6.67 -6.05
N LEU A 141 3.68 6.07 -6.10
CA LEU A 141 3.40 4.92 -6.97
C LEU A 141 3.55 5.27 -8.46
N ASN A 142 3.09 6.45 -8.87
CA ASN A 142 3.29 6.94 -10.23
C ASN A 142 4.78 7.06 -10.55
N ARG A 143 5.54 7.69 -9.66
CA ARG A 143 6.97 7.88 -9.86
C ARG A 143 7.74 6.56 -9.91
N ILE A 144 7.39 5.60 -9.03
CA ILE A 144 7.94 4.23 -9.08
C ILE A 144 7.63 3.58 -10.42
N ALA A 145 6.37 3.63 -10.87
CA ALA A 145 5.94 3.01 -12.13
C ALA A 145 6.68 3.62 -13.33
N GLU A 146 6.76 4.95 -13.41
CA GLU A 146 7.49 5.67 -14.47
C GLU A 146 8.96 5.28 -14.54
N ILE A 147 9.67 5.29 -13.39
CA ILE A 147 11.09 4.93 -13.35
C ILE A 147 11.29 3.46 -13.77
N VAL A 148 10.45 2.56 -13.26
CA VAL A 148 10.54 1.15 -13.62
C VAL A 148 10.27 0.95 -15.11
N ASP A 149 9.25 1.58 -15.68
CA ASP A 149 8.90 1.43 -17.10
C ASP A 149 9.99 2.01 -18.01
N LEU A 150 10.63 3.09 -17.60
CA LEU A 150 11.73 3.71 -18.36
C LEU A 150 13.01 2.86 -18.33
N ARG A 151 13.33 2.27 -17.18
CA ARG A 151 14.63 1.66 -16.91
C ARG A 151 14.60 0.13 -16.79
N MET A 152 13.45 -0.52 -16.94
CA MET A 152 13.33 -1.97 -16.72
C MET A 152 14.21 -2.82 -17.64
N GLY A 153 14.61 -2.28 -18.80
CA GLY A 153 15.50 -2.95 -19.75
C GLY A 153 17.00 -2.82 -19.41
N GLU A 154 17.37 -1.97 -18.47
CA GLU A 154 18.77 -1.78 -18.08
C GLU A 154 19.26 -2.97 -17.23
N PRO A 155 20.41 -3.60 -17.57
CA PRO A 155 20.92 -4.77 -16.83
C PRO A 155 21.21 -4.49 -15.36
N ASP A 156 21.68 -3.27 -15.04
CA ASP A 156 22.08 -2.85 -13.71
C ASP A 156 20.95 -2.17 -12.92
N PHE A 157 19.73 -2.11 -13.48
CA PHE A 157 18.59 -1.51 -12.79
C PHE A 157 18.06 -2.45 -11.72
N ASP A 158 18.33 -2.10 -10.48
CA ASP A 158 17.94 -2.83 -9.28
C ASP A 158 17.13 -1.96 -8.28
N VAL A 159 16.75 -2.59 -7.16
CA VAL A 159 16.04 -1.93 -6.06
C VAL A 159 16.83 -0.76 -5.47
N ASN A 160 18.16 -0.84 -5.44
CA ASN A 160 18.99 0.24 -4.87
C ASN A 160 19.03 1.45 -5.81
N ALA A 161 19.08 1.21 -7.13
CA ALA A 161 18.98 2.25 -8.12
C ALA A 161 17.63 2.98 -8.02
N LEU A 162 16.54 2.22 -7.93
CA LEU A 162 15.18 2.78 -7.79
C LEU A 162 15.02 3.58 -6.49
N ALA A 163 15.49 3.07 -5.34
CA ALA A 163 15.40 3.79 -4.06
C ALA A 163 16.20 5.10 -4.07
N ARG A 164 17.39 5.11 -4.70
CA ARG A 164 18.22 6.32 -4.86
C ARG A 164 17.52 7.39 -5.69
N GLU A 165 16.89 7.02 -6.81
CA GLU A 165 16.15 7.98 -7.66
C GLU A 165 14.94 8.60 -6.96
N LEU A 166 14.38 7.87 -6.00
CA LEU A 166 13.27 8.34 -5.17
C LEU A 166 13.74 9.13 -3.93
N ASN A 167 15.05 9.29 -3.75
CA ASN A 167 15.66 9.89 -2.56
C ASN A 167 15.20 9.22 -1.25
N MET A 168 14.99 7.91 -1.28
CA MET A 168 14.54 7.12 -0.13
C MET A 168 15.64 6.18 0.37
N GLY A 169 15.74 6.04 1.69
CA GLY A 169 16.56 4.99 2.29
C GLY A 169 16.04 3.59 1.90
N ARG A 170 16.95 2.63 1.65
CA ARG A 170 16.60 1.29 1.18
C ARG A 170 15.55 0.59 2.07
N SER A 171 15.72 0.66 3.39
CA SER A 171 14.80 0.02 4.35
C SER A 171 13.42 0.67 4.33
N SER A 172 13.35 2.00 4.37
CA SER A 172 12.09 2.75 4.29
C SER A 172 11.37 2.49 2.98
N PHE A 173 12.11 2.50 1.86
CA PHE A 173 11.56 2.18 0.54
C PHE A 173 10.99 0.76 0.49
N PHE A 174 11.73 -0.23 1.02
CA PHE A 174 11.28 -1.62 1.05
C PHE A 174 9.97 -1.76 1.83
N ILE A 175 9.91 -1.21 3.05
CA ILE A 175 8.73 -1.26 3.92
C ILE A 175 7.55 -0.55 3.25
N LYS A 176 7.78 0.65 2.70
CA LYS A 176 6.72 1.44 2.05
C LYS A 176 6.11 0.73 0.84
N VAL A 177 6.94 0.24 -0.08
CA VAL A 177 6.45 -0.50 -1.27
C VAL A 177 5.69 -1.76 -0.85
N LYS A 178 6.23 -2.53 0.11
CA LYS A 178 5.56 -3.73 0.60
C LYS A 178 4.21 -3.41 1.26
N ASN A 179 4.13 -2.32 2.04
CA ASN A 179 2.89 -1.90 2.68
C ASN A 179 1.85 -1.37 1.68
N LEU A 180 2.28 -0.69 0.62
CA LEU A 180 1.37 -0.20 -0.42
C LEU A 180 0.89 -1.33 -1.33
N THR A 181 1.81 -2.13 -1.85
CA THR A 181 1.55 -3.07 -2.95
C THR A 181 1.34 -4.51 -2.51
N GLY A 182 1.76 -4.86 -1.29
CA GLY A 182 1.83 -6.26 -0.82
C GLY A 182 3.03 -7.03 -1.37
N MET A 183 3.84 -6.41 -2.24
CA MET A 183 5.02 -6.99 -2.88
C MET A 183 6.30 -6.35 -2.36
N THR A 184 7.38 -7.10 -2.33
CA THR A 184 8.72 -6.50 -2.20
C THR A 184 9.04 -5.64 -3.43
N PRO A 185 9.94 -4.65 -3.34
CA PRO A 185 10.35 -3.85 -4.51
C PRO A 185 10.87 -4.69 -5.68
N SER A 186 11.61 -5.78 -5.39
CA SER A 186 12.08 -6.70 -6.43
C SER A 186 10.94 -7.42 -7.14
N GLU A 187 9.94 -7.91 -6.37
CA GLU A 187 8.74 -8.55 -6.93
C GLU A 187 7.91 -7.55 -7.73
N PHE A 188 7.84 -6.29 -7.30
CA PHE A 188 7.14 -5.23 -8.03
C PHE A 188 7.79 -4.96 -9.38
N ILE A 189 9.12 -4.77 -9.44
CA ILE A 189 9.87 -4.60 -10.70
C ILE A 189 9.66 -5.82 -11.61
N GLN A 190 9.80 -7.02 -11.07
CA GLN A 190 9.60 -8.25 -11.82
C GLN A 190 8.17 -8.38 -12.36
N ASN A 191 7.16 -8.04 -11.55
CA ASN A 191 5.76 -8.07 -11.97
C ASN A 191 5.49 -7.10 -13.13
N ARG A 192 6.07 -5.88 -13.09
CA ARG A 192 5.99 -4.91 -14.18
C ARG A 192 6.65 -5.45 -15.46
N ARG A 193 7.85 -6.00 -15.36
CA ARG A 193 8.56 -6.64 -16.50
C ARG A 193 7.72 -7.74 -17.14
N ILE A 194 7.13 -8.62 -16.33
CA ILE A 194 6.30 -9.74 -16.81
C ILE A 194 5.00 -9.24 -17.46
N ASN A 195 4.36 -8.21 -16.91
CA ASN A 195 3.18 -7.61 -17.54
C ASN A 195 3.52 -6.99 -18.89
N ARG A 196 4.63 -6.22 -18.97
CA ARG A 196 5.09 -5.64 -20.22
C ARG A 196 5.45 -6.72 -21.26
N ALA A 197 5.99 -7.86 -20.80
CA ALA A 197 6.23 -9.00 -21.68
C ALA A 197 4.93 -9.55 -22.28
N ALA A 198 3.86 -9.66 -21.50
CA ALA A 198 2.57 -10.12 -22.00
C ALA A 198 2.03 -9.18 -23.10
N THR A 199 2.09 -7.87 -22.89
CA THR A 199 1.73 -6.86 -23.89
C THR A 199 2.58 -6.99 -25.16
N LEU A 200 3.92 -7.10 -25.02
CA LEU A 200 4.82 -7.24 -26.17
C LEU A 200 4.59 -8.56 -26.95
N LEU A 201 4.25 -9.65 -26.28
CA LEU A 201 3.93 -10.92 -26.92
C LEU A 201 2.65 -10.86 -27.75
N GLN A 202 1.69 -10.00 -27.38
CA GLN A 202 0.44 -9.76 -28.11
C GLN A 202 0.63 -8.79 -29.29
N GLU A 203 1.30 -7.65 -29.02
CA GLU A 203 1.42 -6.56 -29.99
C GLU A 203 2.53 -6.77 -31.04
N ARG A 204 3.58 -7.52 -30.70
CA ARG A 204 4.80 -7.63 -31.50
C ARG A 204 5.11 -9.09 -31.86
N SER A 205 4.45 -9.56 -32.91
CA SER A 205 4.67 -10.91 -33.45
C SER A 205 6.07 -11.10 -34.06
N ASP A 206 6.72 -10.00 -34.45
CA ASP A 206 8.08 -9.95 -35.05
C ASP A 206 9.19 -10.21 -34.01
N LEU A 207 8.97 -10.02 -32.72
CA LEU A 207 9.99 -10.21 -31.70
C LEU A 207 10.07 -11.65 -31.21
N LEU A 208 11.28 -12.19 -31.12
CA LEU A 208 11.50 -13.48 -30.48
C LEU A 208 11.36 -13.43 -28.97
N VAL A 209 11.05 -14.57 -28.34
CA VAL A 209 10.87 -14.64 -26.87
C VAL A 209 12.15 -14.26 -26.12
N ASN A 210 13.33 -14.62 -26.64
CA ASN A 210 14.62 -14.21 -26.08
C ASN A 210 14.84 -12.70 -26.20
N GLU A 211 14.50 -12.09 -27.34
CA GLU A 211 14.62 -10.63 -27.53
C GLU A 211 13.72 -9.85 -26.55
N ILE A 212 12.50 -10.35 -26.29
CA ILE A 212 11.62 -9.76 -25.28
C ILE A 212 12.24 -9.89 -23.88
N SER A 213 12.79 -11.06 -23.55
CA SER A 213 13.50 -11.30 -22.30
C SER A 213 14.63 -10.29 -22.06
N ASP A 214 15.48 -10.12 -23.08
CA ASP A 214 16.65 -9.22 -23.02
C ASP A 214 16.24 -7.75 -22.94
N ARG A 215 15.27 -7.33 -23.75
CA ARG A 215 14.71 -5.95 -23.71
C ARG A 215 14.09 -5.56 -22.36
N LEU A 216 13.64 -6.54 -21.60
CA LEU A 216 13.03 -6.32 -20.29
C LEU A 216 14.02 -6.55 -19.13
N GLY A 217 15.31 -6.70 -19.42
CA GLY A 217 16.38 -6.79 -18.42
C GLY A 217 16.34 -8.07 -17.58
N PHE A 218 15.88 -9.19 -18.15
CA PHE A 218 16.02 -10.49 -17.50
C PHE A 218 17.41 -11.08 -17.73
N ALA A 219 18.04 -11.57 -16.67
CA ALA A 219 19.37 -12.17 -16.73
C ALA A 219 19.43 -13.45 -17.60
N SER A 220 18.30 -14.13 -17.82
CA SER A 220 18.21 -15.26 -18.75
C SER A 220 16.77 -15.51 -19.19
N THR A 221 16.62 -16.00 -20.44
CA THR A 221 15.32 -16.39 -21.00
C THR A 221 14.68 -17.56 -20.24
N ILE A 222 15.48 -18.43 -19.63
CA ILE A 222 14.98 -19.54 -18.79
C ILE A 222 14.30 -18.99 -17.55
N TYR A 223 14.96 -18.07 -16.85
CA TYR A 223 14.38 -17.40 -15.67
C TYR A 223 13.12 -16.61 -16.03
N PHE A 224 13.17 -15.83 -17.10
CA PHE A 224 12.00 -15.13 -17.66
C PHE A 224 10.82 -16.08 -17.89
N SER A 225 11.03 -17.18 -18.64
CA SER A 225 9.99 -18.15 -18.99
C SER A 225 9.38 -18.81 -17.75
N ARG A 226 10.17 -19.08 -16.71
CA ARG A 226 9.70 -19.60 -15.43
C ARG A 226 8.81 -18.60 -14.70
N CYS A 227 9.23 -17.34 -14.62
CA CYS A 227 8.46 -16.27 -13.97
C CYS A 227 7.15 -15.99 -14.72
N PHE A 228 7.21 -15.96 -16.05
CA PHE A 228 6.03 -15.78 -16.90
C PHE A 228 5.01 -16.91 -16.71
N LYS A 229 5.47 -18.15 -16.75
CA LYS A 229 4.61 -19.33 -16.52
C LYS A 229 4.02 -19.35 -15.12
N ALA A 230 4.79 -18.94 -14.11
CA ALA A 230 4.30 -18.85 -12.74
C ALA A 230 3.12 -17.86 -12.61
N LYS A 231 3.14 -16.75 -13.37
CA LYS A 231 2.08 -15.76 -13.37
C LYS A 231 0.89 -16.12 -14.24
N PHE A 232 1.12 -16.55 -15.49
CA PHE A 232 0.06 -16.75 -16.49
C PHE A 232 -0.36 -18.22 -16.68
N GLY A 233 0.30 -19.16 -16.00
CA GLY A 233 0.01 -20.58 -16.10
C GLY A 233 0.53 -21.26 -17.38
N VAL A 234 0.97 -20.48 -18.39
CA VAL A 234 1.46 -20.96 -19.68
C VAL A 234 2.82 -20.33 -20.02
N SER A 235 3.60 -20.99 -20.88
CA SER A 235 4.88 -20.40 -21.34
C SER A 235 4.64 -19.18 -22.25
N PRO A 236 5.64 -18.27 -22.40
CA PRO A 236 5.54 -17.13 -23.30
C PRO A 236 5.17 -17.51 -24.74
N ALA A 237 5.74 -18.59 -25.26
CA ALA A 237 5.44 -19.09 -26.60
C ALA A 237 4.01 -19.62 -26.74
N GLN A 238 3.49 -20.29 -25.69
CA GLN A 238 2.10 -20.75 -25.66
C GLN A 238 1.11 -19.60 -25.49
N PHE A 239 1.47 -18.58 -24.70
CA PHE A 239 0.67 -17.38 -24.51
C PHE A 239 0.43 -16.65 -25.83
N ARG A 240 1.49 -16.44 -26.61
CA ARG A 240 1.40 -15.84 -27.96
C ARG A 240 0.47 -16.61 -28.91
N LYS A 241 0.51 -17.96 -28.88
CA LYS A 241 -0.33 -18.79 -29.77
C LYS A 241 -1.81 -18.82 -29.39
N LYS A 242 -2.18 -18.50 -28.17
CA LYS A 242 -3.59 -18.51 -27.73
C LYS A 242 -4.37 -17.28 -28.18
N GLU A 243 -3.66 -16.22 -28.55
CA GLU A 243 -4.23 -14.91 -28.87
C GLU A 243 -4.18 -14.61 -30.39
N GLN A 244 -3.59 -15.53 -31.17
CA GLN A 244 -3.69 -15.55 -32.62
C GLN A 244 -4.82 -16.50 -33.09
#